data_bf1983e64a89241dfac589e809bd679d
#
_entry.id   bf1983e64a89241dfac589e809bd679d
#
_cell.length_a   1.000
_cell.length_b   1.000
_cell.length_c   1.000
_cell.angle_alpha   90.00
_cell.angle_beta   90.00
_cell.angle_gamma   90.00
#
_symmetry.space_group_name_H-M   'P 1'
#
loop_
_entity.id
_entity.type
_entity.pdbx_description
1 polymer ?
#
loop_
_entity_poly.entity_id
_entity_poly.type
_entity_poly.pdbx_seq_one_letter_code
_entity_poly.pdbx_strand_id
1 'polypeptide(L)' 'MAKQGEKIKIISARAKEIWKKEKGEKWTEAIKRASALLKKEGKI' A
#
# COMPACT_ATOMS: atom_id res chain seq x y z
N MET A 1 -11.92 10.88 -11.89
CA MET A 1 -11.00 11.73 -11.27
C MET A 1 -10.66 11.31 -9.88
N ALA A 2 -11.63 11.18 -9.00
CA ALA A 2 -11.37 10.82 -7.63
C ALA A 2 -10.96 9.37 -7.44
N LYS A 3 -11.24 8.53 -8.41
CA LYS A 3 -11.02 7.08 -8.25
C LYS A 3 -9.57 6.71 -8.03
N GLN A 4 -8.66 7.37 -8.75
CA GLN A 4 -7.24 7.06 -8.57
C GLN A 4 -6.75 7.53 -7.21
N GLY A 5 -7.27 8.66 -6.75
CA GLY A 5 -6.92 9.16 -5.44
C GLY A 5 -7.34 8.19 -4.35
N GLU A 6 -8.48 7.54 -4.52
CA GLU A 6 -8.95 6.58 -3.54
C GLU A 6 -8.04 5.36 -3.48
N LYS A 7 -7.61 4.86 -4.63
CA LYS A 7 -6.69 3.73 -4.64
C LYS A 7 -5.39 4.07 -3.93
N ILE A 8 -4.86 5.26 -4.21
CA ILE A 8 -3.62 5.68 -3.59
C ILE A 8 -3.79 5.78 -2.08
N LYS A 9 -4.90 6.29 -1.61
CA LYS A 9 -5.18 6.39 -0.18
C LYS A 9 -5.23 5.01 0.46
N ILE A 10 -5.92 4.08 -0.18
CA ILE A 10 -6.04 2.73 0.34
C ILE A 10 -4.67 2.06 0.38
N ILE A 11 -3.92 2.19 -0.70
CA ILE A 11 -2.60 1.57 -0.80
C ILE A 11 -1.65 2.15 0.24
N SER A 12 -1.63 3.48 0.37
CA SER A 12 -0.71 4.09 1.33
C SER A 12 -1.10 3.79 2.77
N ALA A 13 -2.39 3.72 3.06
CA ALA A 13 -2.83 3.34 4.39
C ALA A 13 -2.39 1.93 4.73
N ARG A 14 -2.56 1.01 3.79
CA ARG A 14 -2.12 -0.36 4.01
C ARG A 14 -0.61 -0.43 4.12
N ALA A 15 0.09 0.33 3.28
CA ALA A 15 1.55 0.35 3.32
C ALA A 15 2.06 0.79 4.69
N LYS A 16 1.43 1.77 5.29
CA LYS A 16 1.82 2.22 6.62
C LYS A 16 1.69 1.10 7.65
N GLU A 17 0.64 0.31 7.52
CA GLU A 17 0.41 -0.79 8.45
C GLU A 17 1.44 -1.90 8.34
N ILE A 18 1.90 -2.15 7.13
CA ILE A 18 2.84 -3.26 6.88
C ILE A 18 4.28 -2.82 6.72
N TRP A 19 4.52 -1.52 6.73
CA TRP A 19 5.85 -0.96 6.51
C TRP A 19 6.76 -1.28 7.68
N LYS A 20 7.82 -2.03 7.39
CA LYS A 20 8.79 -2.42 8.41
C LYS A 20 9.96 -1.46 8.43
N LYS A 21 9.67 -0.27 8.85
CA LYS A 21 10.64 0.82 8.95
C LYS A 21 11.84 0.43 9.79
N GLU A 22 11.61 -0.30 10.85
CA GLU A 22 12.65 -0.74 11.75
C GLU A 22 13.69 -1.62 11.09
N LYS A 23 13.27 -2.35 10.08
CA LYS A 23 14.16 -3.25 9.34
C LYS A 23 14.81 -2.55 8.16
N GLY A 24 14.62 -1.27 8.02
CA GLY A 24 15.21 -0.52 6.93
C GLY A 24 14.47 -0.68 5.60
N GLU A 25 13.23 -1.11 5.65
CA GLU A 25 12.45 -1.26 4.44
C GLU A 25 12.14 0.11 3.85
N LYS A 26 12.25 0.21 2.53
CA LYS A 26 11.94 1.45 1.85
C LYS A 26 10.44 1.61 1.68
N TRP A 27 9.98 2.84 1.72
CA TRP A 27 8.56 3.13 1.53
C TRP A 27 8.01 2.56 0.22
N THR A 28 8.81 2.66 -0.86
CA THR A 28 8.37 2.13 -2.16
C THR A 28 8.14 0.63 -2.11
N GLU A 29 8.94 -0.08 -1.33
CA GLU A 29 8.76 -1.53 -1.16
C GLU A 29 7.43 -1.81 -0.45
N ALA A 30 7.15 -1.05 0.58
CA ALA A 30 5.90 -1.19 1.31
C ALA A 30 4.70 -0.93 0.41
N ILE A 31 4.79 0.08 -0.44
CA ILE A 31 3.73 0.41 -1.37
C ILE A 31 3.47 -0.76 -2.33
N LYS A 32 4.53 -1.36 -2.85
CA LYS A 32 4.40 -2.49 -3.76
C LYS A 32 3.71 -3.67 -3.08
N ARG A 33 4.13 -3.98 -1.86
CA ARG A 33 3.53 -5.08 -1.13
C ARG A 33 2.07 -4.79 -0.81
N ALA A 34 1.78 -3.57 -0.38
CA ALA A 34 0.42 -3.18 -0.06
C ALA A 34 -0.50 -3.31 -1.27
N SER A 35 -0.02 -2.87 -2.42
CA SER A 35 -0.79 -2.96 -3.65
C SER A 35 -1.10 -4.42 -3.99
N ALA A 36 -0.10 -5.29 -3.88
CA ALA A 36 -0.29 -6.70 -4.17
C ALA A 36 -1.29 -7.34 -3.21
N LEU A 37 -1.20 -7.00 -1.92
CA LEU A 37 -2.12 -7.52 -0.93
C LEU A 37 -3.55 -7.09 -1.19
N LEU A 38 -3.74 -5.83 -1.52
CA LEU A 38 -5.07 -5.30 -1.77
C LEU A 38 -5.70 -5.91 -3.01
N LYS A 39 -4.91 -6.18 -4.03
CA LYS A 39 -5.39 -6.87 -5.21
C LYS A 39 -5.85 -8.28 -4.85
N LYS A 40 -5.06 -8.96 -4.05
CA LYS A 40 -5.36 -10.31 -3.62
C LYS A 40 -6.64 -10.34 -2.79
N GLU A 41 -6.84 -9.31 -1.98
CA GLU A 41 -8.04 -9.19 -1.16
C GLU A 41 -9.25 -8.68 -1.93
N GLY A 42 -9.03 -8.25 -3.16
CA GLY A 42 -10.12 -7.75 -3.99
C GLY A 42 -10.55 -6.33 -3.65
N LYS A 43 -9.69 -5.57 -3.02
CA LYS A 43 -10.03 -4.20 -2.63
C LYS A 43 -9.64 -3.14 -3.66
N ILE A 44 -8.82 -3.54 -4.60
CA ILE A 44 -8.47 -2.66 -5.71
C ILE A 44 -8.42 -3.41 -7.04
#